data_45e3a64cbfa97236f95c12e7aefa3472
#
_entry.id   45e3a64cbfa97236f95c12e7aefa3472
#
_cell.length_a   1.000
_cell.length_b   1.000
_cell.length_c   1.000
_cell.angle_alpha   90.00
_cell.angle_beta   90.00
_cell.angle_gamma   90.00
#
_symmetry.space_group_name_H-M   'P 1'
#
loop_
_entity.id
_entity.type
_entity.pdbx_description
1 polymer ?
#
loop_
_entity_poly.entity_id
_entity_poly.type
_entity_poly.pdbx_seq_one_letter_code
_entity_poly.pdbx_strand_id
1 'polypeptide(L)'
;MNFNNSLELTQSQKLIITMQLKQSLNILNMSKLELEEEIKREYEENPLLEVEKSSEVDWEKYIKNIENSRPSYKNELYYNYDNDINLENIIKNTYSLYENLHLQVSLYKINKIEKEICDYIIDSLDEDGYLRIDEKYIIDELNITNSLFEMCLKIVQQLEPVGVGARNLSECLIIQMRNLGIDNALLETIVSKDLELIGKNKYKEITKKYNISMQKCVNLINIIKTLEPKPGRVCSDEKSVYIQPDVVVEKIEDEFIVYMNESDSLKIRISNFYKEILKNSKYDESTKNFIKEKLNSATGLVKSIESRKSTILKIAKEIVKNQKDFFDKGEKYIKPMKMKDIAQNLDFHESTISRGVNRKYMLTPFGIYEFKYFFSSALETNYDNLASSVSIKRMIQETIKSENKKKPLSDDQISKILNDRGINIARRTIAKYREELGILSSSKRKQY
;
A
#
# COMPACT_ATOMS: atom_id res chain seq x y z
N MET A 1 -10.70 66.57 -35.72
CA MET A 1 -10.23 65.55 -34.73
C MET A 1 -11.40 64.65 -34.40
N ASN A 2 -11.51 63.48 -35.03
CA ASN A 2 -12.57 62.53 -34.78
C ASN A 2 -12.04 61.51 -33.78
N PHE A 3 -12.60 61.51 -32.57
CA PHE A 3 -12.34 60.48 -31.58
C PHE A 3 -13.35 59.36 -31.81
N ASN A 4 -12.90 58.23 -32.42
CA ASN A 4 -13.65 56.97 -32.42
C ASN A 4 -13.38 56.26 -31.12
N ASN A 5 -14.29 56.38 -30.15
CA ASN A 5 -14.36 55.51 -28.98
C ASN A 5 -15.06 54.20 -29.36
N SER A 6 -14.30 53.16 -29.68
CA SER A 6 -14.82 51.80 -29.76
C SER A 6 -14.86 51.19 -28.33
N LEU A 7 -16.04 51.12 -27.75
CA LEU A 7 -16.29 50.38 -26.53
C LEU A 7 -16.27 48.85 -26.87
N GLU A 8 -15.17 48.17 -26.64
CA GLU A 8 -15.13 46.70 -26.63
C GLU A 8 -15.78 46.18 -25.33
N LEU A 9 -17.00 45.70 -25.43
CA LEU A 9 -17.67 44.94 -24.39
C LEU A 9 -17.05 43.56 -24.30
N THR A 10 -16.03 43.36 -23.48
CA THR A 10 -15.53 42.03 -23.12
C THR A 10 -16.48 41.42 -22.08
N GLN A 11 -17.38 40.55 -22.54
CA GLN A 11 -18.26 39.76 -21.69
C GLN A 11 -17.45 38.58 -21.10
N SER A 12 -16.87 38.76 -19.92
CA SER A 12 -16.25 37.66 -19.17
C SER A 12 -17.34 36.84 -18.49
N GLN A 13 -17.74 35.72 -19.06
CA GLN A 13 -18.52 34.71 -18.36
C GLN A 13 -17.70 34.09 -17.23
N LYS A 14 -17.83 34.62 -16.01
CA LYS A 14 -17.35 33.91 -14.82
C LYS A 14 -18.31 32.75 -14.55
N LEU A 15 -17.86 31.51 -14.79
CA LEU A 15 -18.55 30.31 -14.35
C LEU A 15 -18.61 30.36 -12.82
N ILE A 16 -19.77 30.74 -12.28
CA ILE A 16 -20.05 30.63 -10.85
C ILE A 16 -20.29 29.15 -10.57
N ILE A 17 -19.27 28.51 -9.99
CA ILE A 17 -19.37 27.11 -9.56
C ILE A 17 -20.42 27.06 -8.44
N THR A 18 -21.56 26.43 -8.69
CA THR A 18 -22.59 26.25 -7.67
C THR A 18 -22.07 25.34 -6.55
N MET A 19 -22.56 25.55 -5.31
CA MET A 19 -22.17 24.72 -4.15
C MET A 19 -22.36 23.21 -4.44
N GLN A 20 -23.42 22.83 -5.14
CA GLN A 20 -23.71 21.45 -5.55
C GLN A 20 -22.65 20.89 -6.50
N LEU A 21 -22.19 21.68 -7.45
CA LEU A 21 -21.13 21.25 -8.39
C LEU A 21 -19.79 21.08 -7.67
N LYS A 22 -19.48 21.96 -6.71
CA LYS A 22 -18.28 21.80 -5.85
C LYS A 22 -18.35 20.52 -5.02
N GLN A 23 -19.52 20.23 -4.43
CA GLN A 23 -19.74 19.01 -3.65
C GLN A 23 -19.61 17.76 -4.53
N SER A 24 -20.19 17.74 -5.72
CA SER A 24 -20.07 16.59 -6.63
C SER A 24 -18.63 16.32 -7.09
N LEU A 25 -17.83 17.38 -7.33
CA LEU A 25 -16.42 17.27 -7.67
C LEU A 25 -15.57 16.76 -6.49
N ASN A 26 -15.88 17.18 -5.27
CA ASN A 26 -15.21 16.67 -4.07
C ASN A 26 -15.54 15.20 -3.85
N ILE A 27 -16.82 14.82 -3.94
CA ILE A 27 -17.26 13.43 -3.81
C ILE A 27 -16.62 12.53 -4.86
N LEU A 28 -16.43 12.99 -6.10
CA LEU A 28 -15.75 12.21 -7.15
C LEU A 28 -14.29 11.93 -6.80
N ASN A 29 -13.60 12.87 -6.16
CA ASN A 29 -12.17 12.73 -5.83
C ASN A 29 -11.91 11.86 -4.59
N MET A 30 -12.85 11.77 -3.65
CA MET A 30 -12.71 11.01 -2.40
C MET A 30 -12.41 9.53 -2.64
N SER A 31 -11.63 8.90 -1.78
CA SER A 31 -11.50 7.45 -1.69
C SER A 31 -12.80 6.80 -1.18
N LYS A 32 -12.90 5.48 -1.13
CA LYS A 32 -14.08 4.79 -0.57
C LYS A 32 -14.23 5.10 0.91
N LEU A 33 -13.15 5.06 1.68
CA LEU A 33 -13.15 5.36 3.12
C LEU A 33 -13.54 6.81 3.41
N GLU A 34 -12.94 7.77 2.71
CA GLU A 34 -13.29 9.20 2.84
C GLU A 34 -14.77 9.47 2.50
N LEU A 35 -15.31 8.74 1.51
CA LEU A 35 -16.74 8.85 1.16
C LEU A 35 -17.64 8.30 2.27
N GLU A 36 -17.27 7.18 2.90
CA GLU A 36 -18.03 6.60 4.01
C GLU A 36 -18.02 7.51 5.24
N GLU A 37 -16.89 8.15 5.53
CA GLU A 37 -16.80 9.15 6.61
C GLU A 37 -17.65 10.38 6.32
N GLU A 38 -17.63 10.88 5.08
CA GLU A 38 -18.47 12.00 4.66
C GLU A 38 -19.95 11.65 4.75
N ILE A 39 -20.34 10.43 4.34
CA ILE A 39 -21.72 9.94 4.47
C ILE A 39 -22.13 9.87 5.94
N LYS A 40 -21.29 9.38 6.83
CA LYS A 40 -21.57 9.32 8.27
C LYS A 40 -21.76 10.72 8.85
N ARG A 41 -20.89 11.67 8.49
CA ARG A 41 -20.99 13.06 8.92
C ARG A 41 -22.29 13.70 8.48
N GLU A 42 -22.64 13.58 7.20
CA GLU A 42 -23.90 14.12 6.68
C GLU A 42 -25.14 13.44 7.30
N TYR A 43 -25.04 12.15 7.64
CA TYR A 43 -26.09 11.43 8.35
C TYR A 43 -26.33 11.99 9.77
N GLU A 44 -25.26 12.34 10.48
CA GLU A 44 -25.35 12.95 11.82
C GLU A 44 -25.95 14.38 11.77
N GLU A 45 -25.63 15.14 10.70
CA GLU A 45 -26.10 16.53 10.52
C GLU A 45 -27.49 16.64 9.90
N ASN A 46 -27.96 15.60 9.20
CA ASN A 46 -29.20 15.65 8.43
C ASN A 46 -30.18 14.52 8.82
N PRO A 47 -31.21 14.82 9.62
CA PRO A 47 -32.16 13.81 10.09
C PRO A 47 -33.06 13.21 8.98
N LEU A 48 -33.01 13.75 7.75
CA LEU A 48 -33.76 13.26 6.60
C LEU A 48 -33.11 12.06 5.90
N LEU A 49 -31.86 11.77 6.22
CA LEU A 49 -31.11 10.64 5.66
C LEU A 49 -31.37 9.39 6.50
N GLU A 50 -31.68 8.30 5.85
CA GLU A 50 -31.71 6.95 6.41
C GLU A 50 -30.60 6.14 5.80
N VAL A 51 -29.78 5.52 6.64
CA VAL A 51 -28.73 4.61 6.20
C VAL A 51 -29.25 3.19 6.35
N GLU A 52 -29.51 2.52 5.23
CA GLU A 52 -29.68 1.07 5.25
C GLU A 52 -28.29 0.47 5.44
N LYS A 53 -28.01 -0.02 6.65
CA LYS A 53 -26.94 -1.02 6.78
C LYS A 53 -27.36 -2.15 5.87
N SER A 54 -26.52 -2.53 4.90
CA SER A 54 -26.71 -3.77 4.18
C SER A 54 -26.95 -4.82 5.27
N SER A 55 -28.17 -5.36 5.31
CA SER A 55 -28.57 -6.39 6.27
C SER A 55 -27.43 -7.38 6.35
N GLU A 56 -27.04 -7.74 7.57
CA GLU A 56 -26.17 -8.88 7.83
C GLU A 56 -26.44 -9.90 6.74
N VAL A 57 -25.40 -10.19 5.97
CA VAL A 57 -25.51 -11.15 4.86
C VAL A 57 -26.13 -12.37 5.50
N ASP A 58 -27.35 -12.70 5.10
CA ASP A 58 -28.01 -13.91 5.56
C ASP A 58 -27.17 -15.07 5.00
N TRP A 59 -26.16 -15.44 5.79
CA TRP A 59 -25.17 -16.44 5.42
C TRP A 59 -25.82 -17.75 5.00
N GLU A 60 -27.00 -18.05 5.53
CA GLU A 60 -27.78 -19.22 5.12
C GLU A 60 -28.33 -19.08 3.70
N LYS A 61 -28.80 -17.90 3.30
CA LYS A 61 -29.23 -17.64 1.91
C LYS A 61 -28.06 -17.55 0.95
N TYR A 62 -26.93 -16.98 1.40
CA TYR A 62 -25.72 -16.88 0.58
C TYR A 62 -25.13 -18.27 0.31
N ILE A 63 -25.05 -19.13 1.31
CA ILE A 63 -24.57 -20.52 1.17
C ILE A 63 -25.54 -21.33 0.27
N LYS A 64 -26.86 -21.20 0.45
CA LYS A 64 -27.84 -21.86 -0.42
C LYS A 64 -27.77 -21.38 -1.88
N ASN A 65 -27.49 -20.11 -2.11
CA ASN A 65 -27.30 -19.57 -3.47
C ASN A 65 -26.00 -20.06 -4.12
N ILE A 66 -24.93 -20.24 -3.35
CA ILE A 66 -23.67 -20.83 -3.84
C ILE A 66 -23.88 -22.32 -4.16
N GLU A 67 -24.62 -23.06 -3.33
CA GLU A 67 -24.92 -24.45 -3.59
C GLU A 67 -25.77 -24.64 -4.85
N ASN A 68 -26.72 -23.75 -5.12
CA ASN A 68 -27.56 -23.79 -6.31
C ASN A 68 -26.89 -23.25 -7.58
N SER A 69 -25.78 -22.53 -7.48
CA SER A 69 -25.09 -21.87 -8.60
C SER A 69 -23.87 -22.65 -9.12
N ARG A 70 -23.59 -23.85 -8.58
CA ARG A 70 -22.47 -24.66 -9.06
C ARG A 70 -22.83 -25.35 -10.38
N PRO A 71 -22.22 -24.96 -11.52
CA PRO A 71 -22.16 -25.83 -12.68
C PRO A 71 -21.34 -27.05 -12.27
N SER A 72 -21.89 -28.23 -12.53
CA SER A 72 -21.29 -29.53 -12.26
C SER A 72 -19.98 -29.71 -13.07
N TYR A 73 -18.88 -29.16 -12.59
CA TYR A 73 -17.55 -29.58 -13.00
C TYR A 73 -16.96 -30.49 -11.92
N LYS A 74 -17.04 -31.78 -12.19
CA LYS A 74 -16.24 -32.80 -11.53
C LYS A 74 -14.78 -32.55 -11.81
N ASN A 75 -14.09 -31.86 -10.90
CA ASN A 75 -12.67 -31.96 -10.70
C ASN A 75 -12.43 -32.20 -9.22
N GLU A 76 -12.02 -33.45 -8.96
CA GLU A 76 -11.58 -33.95 -7.68
C GLU A 76 -10.35 -33.16 -7.20
N LEU A 77 -10.60 -32.12 -6.44
CA LEU A 77 -9.65 -31.65 -5.43
C LEU A 77 -10.40 -31.77 -4.10
N TYR A 78 -10.19 -32.91 -3.46
CA TYR A 78 -10.58 -33.16 -2.08
C TYR A 78 -9.88 -32.12 -1.19
N TYR A 79 -10.53 -30.98 -0.95
CA TYR A 79 -10.28 -30.24 0.28
C TYR A 79 -11.07 -30.95 1.37
N ASN A 80 -10.34 -31.66 2.22
CA ASN A 80 -10.88 -32.19 3.48
C ASN A 80 -11.37 -31.02 4.32
N TYR A 81 -12.68 -30.84 4.37
CA TYR A 81 -13.39 -29.88 5.24
C TYR A 81 -13.62 -30.48 6.65
N ASP A 82 -12.65 -31.26 7.16
CA ASP A 82 -12.69 -31.77 8.55
C ASP A 82 -11.69 -31.05 9.45
N ASN A 83 -11.21 -29.88 9.06
CA ASN A 83 -10.60 -28.98 10.02
C ASN A 83 -11.65 -27.95 10.43
N ASP A 84 -12.27 -28.18 11.59
CA ASP A 84 -12.85 -27.10 12.38
C ASP A 84 -11.85 -25.94 12.36
N ILE A 85 -12.15 -24.90 11.58
CA ILE A 85 -11.41 -23.65 11.63
C ILE A 85 -11.75 -23.09 13.01
N ASN A 86 -10.96 -23.46 14.00
CA ASN A 86 -11.01 -22.85 15.31
C ASN A 86 -10.74 -21.37 15.10
N LEU A 87 -11.79 -20.56 15.15
CA LEU A 87 -11.71 -19.09 15.09
C LEU A 87 -10.71 -18.54 16.13
N GLU A 88 -10.50 -19.27 17.23
CA GLU A 88 -9.49 -18.98 18.24
C GLU A 88 -8.04 -19.04 17.71
N ASN A 89 -7.77 -19.88 16.70
CA ASN A 89 -6.46 -19.94 16.03
C ASN A 89 -6.27 -18.84 14.99
N ILE A 90 -7.34 -18.15 14.56
CA ILE A 90 -7.29 -17.02 13.62
C ILE A 90 -7.08 -15.72 14.39
N ILE A 91 -7.60 -15.63 15.61
CA ILE A 91 -7.32 -14.51 16.52
C ILE A 91 -5.99 -14.82 17.22
N LYS A 92 -4.88 -14.75 16.50
CA LYS A 92 -3.59 -14.58 17.15
C LYS A 92 -3.68 -13.24 17.88
N ASN A 93 -3.69 -13.28 19.21
CA ASN A 93 -3.38 -12.10 20.02
C ASN A 93 -1.93 -11.72 19.68
N THR A 94 -1.79 -10.88 18.69
CA THR A 94 -0.49 -10.32 18.30
C THR A 94 -0.22 -9.22 19.31
N TYR A 95 0.56 -9.57 20.33
CA TYR A 95 1.09 -8.57 21.25
C TYR A 95 2.02 -7.64 20.48
N SER A 96 1.88 -6.35 20.69
CA SER A 96 2.85 -5.39 20.18
C SER A 96 4.25 -5.71 20.74
N LEU A 97 5.32 -5.22 20.09
CA LEU A 97 6.68 -5.42 20.58
C LEU A 97 6.79 -5.07 22.07
N TYR A 98 6.25 -3.91 22.46
CA TYR A 98 6.29 -3.40 23.83
C TYR A 98 5.54 -4.30 24.81
N GLU A 99 4.32 -4.71 24.48
CA GLU A 99 3.53 -5.63 25.32
C GLU A 99 4.22 -6.97 25.53
N ASN A 100 4.83 -7.52 24.46
CA ASN A 100 5.56 -8.77 24.55
C ASN A 100 6.79 -8.64 25.47
N LEU A 101 7.58 -7.57 25.34
CA LEU A 101 8.74 -7.34 26.17
C LEU A 101 8.37 -7.11 27.64
N HIS A 102 7.32 -6.33 27.94
CA HIS A 102 6.81 -6.15 29.31
C HIS A 102 6.33 -7.47 29.92
N LEU A 103 5.64 -8.31 29.16
CA LEU A 103 5.26 -9.65 29.62
C LEU A 103 6.49 -10.49 29.98
N GLN A 104 7.51 -10.50 29.14
CA GLN A 104 8.75 -11.24 29.40
C GLN A 104 9.45 -10.73 30.66
N VAL A 105 9.61 -9.40 30.81
CA VAL A 105 10.22 -8.81 32.02
C VAL A 105 9.44 -9.19 33.27
N SER A 106 8.10 -9.27 33.19
CA SER A 106 7.27 -9.64 34.34
C SER A 106 7.50 -11.09 34.81
N LEU A 107 8.02 -11.97 33.93
CA LEU A 107 8.35 -13.36 34.25
C LEU A 107 9.74 -13.52 34.89
N TYR A 108 10.62 -12.51 34.75
CA TYR A 108 11.93 -12.54 35.40
C TYR A 108 11.82 -12.26 36.86
N LYS A 109 12.64 -12.94 37.68
CA LYS A 109 12.75 -12.72 39.13
C LYS A 109 13.72 -11.56 39.40
N ILE A 110 13.27 -10.35 39.20
CA ILE A 110 14.02 -9.11 39.38
C ILE A 110 13.39 -8.25 40.49
N ASN A 111 14.17 -7.33 41.08
CA ASN A 111 13.70 -6.40 42.09
C ASN A 111 12.72 -5.39 41.49
N LYS A 112 11.83 -4.82 42.31
CA LYS A 112 10.84 -3.85 41.86
C LYS A 112 11.48 -2.65 41.16
N ILE A 113 12.60 -2.13 41.67
CA ILE A 113 13.35 -1.01 41.09
C ILE A 113 13.96 -1.41 39.73
N GLU A 114 14.55 -2.58 39.64
CA GLU A 114 15.12 -3.11 38.37
C GLU A 114 14.02 -3.29 37.31
N LYS A 115 12.83 -3.71 37.74
CA LYS A 115 11.69 -3.85 36.81
C LYS A 115 11.25 -2.49 36.30
N GLU A 116 11.10 -1.48 37.14
CA GLU A 116 10.74 -0.12 36.71
C GLU A 116 11.75 0.46 35.69
N ILE A 117 13.05 0.17 35.89
CA ILE A 117 14.12 0.58 34.96
C ILE A 117 14.01 -0.17 33.64
N CYS A 118 13.77 -1.50 33.65
CA CYS A 118 13.61 -2.28 32.46
C CYS A 118 12.36 -1.84 31.63
N ASP A 119 11.26 -1.58 32.34
CA ASP A 119 10.04 -1.08 31.72
C ASP A 119 10.27 0.29 31.05
N TYR A 120 11.00 1.20 31.72
CA TYR A 120 11.36 2.49 31.13
C TYR A 120 12.29 2.35 29.91
N ILE A 121 13.25 1.43 29.94
CA ILE A 121 14.12 1.13 28.79
C ILE A 121 13.28 0.61 27.62
N ILE A 122 12.32 -0.28 27.87
CA ILE A 122 11.45 -0.85 26.85
C ILE A 122 10.61 0.25 26.20
N ASP A 123 10.00 1.13 26.99
CA ASP A 123 9.19 2.24 26.48
C ASP A 123 10.02 3.28 25.69
N SER A 124 11.33 3.29 25.91
CA SER A 124 12.30 4.15 25.22
C SER A 124 12.83 3.57 23.91
N LEU A 125 12.44 2.34 23.53
CA LEU A 125 12.86 1.70 22.29
C LEU A 125 12.14 2.30 21.08
N ASP A 126 12.81 2.20 19.93
CA ASP A 126 12.24 2.53 18.62
C ASP A 126 11.43 1.33 18.07
N GLU A 127 10.59 1.54 17.07
CA GLU A 127 9.84 0.48 16.36
C GLU A 127 10.74 -0.61 15.78
N ASP A 128 11.99 -0.28 15.44
CA ASP A 128 13.01 -1.24 14.98
C ASP A 128 13.65 -2.04 16.12
N GLY A 129 13.39 -1.68 17.40
CA GLY A 129 13.91 -2.32 18.63
C GLY A 129 15.24 -1.75 19.13
N TYR A 130 15.67 -0.56 18.67
CA TYR A 130 16.91 0.09 19.09
C TYR A 130 16.68 1.10 20.20
N LEU A 131 17.65 1.23 21.10
CA LEU A 131 17.73 2.28 22.11
C LEU A 131 18.47 3.49 21.50
N ARG A 132 17.71 4.49 21.01
CA ARG A 132 18.30 5.70 20.39
C ARG A 132 18.43 6.87 21.34
N ILE A 133 17.82 6.79 22.52
CA ILE A 133 17.88 7.84 23.54
C ILE A 133 19.26 7.80 24.18
N ASP A 134 19.81 8.98 24.50
CA ASP A 134 21.10 9.08 25.19
C ASP A 134 20.96 8.47 26.59
N GLU A 135 21.85 7.54 26.92
CA GLU A 135 21.86 6.83 28.22
C GLU A 135 21.95 7.78 29.39
N LYS A 136 22.69 8.87 29.24
CA LYS A 136 22.82 9.89 30.29
C LYS A 136 21.47 10.49 30.65
N TYR A 137 20.63 10.71 29.68
CA TYR A 137 19.28 11.24 29.92
C TYR A 137 18.46 10.29 30.80
N ILE A 138 18.49 8.98 30.50
CA ILE A 138 17.77 7.95 31.25
C ILE A 138 18.34 7.85 32.68
N ILE A 139 19.66 7.90 32.82
CA ILE A 139 20.35 7.80 34.12
C ILE A 139 20.01 9.01 34.99
N ASP A 140 20.03 10.21 34.43
CA ASP A 140 19.71 11.45 35.12
C ASP A 140 18.22 11.54 35.50
N GLU A 141 17.33 11.11 34.65
CA GLU A 141 15.89 11.13 34.89
C GLU A 141 15.46 10.16 35.99
N LEU A 142 15.99 8.95 35.96
CA LEU A 142 15.69 7.93 36.99
C LEU A 142 16.57 8.03 38.24
N ASN A 143 17.54 8.94 38.28
CA ASN A 143 18.52 9.11 39.38
C ASN A 143 19.21 7.79 39.74
N ILE A 144 19.66 7.01 38.79
CA ILE A 144 20.27 5.69 38.94
C ILE A 144 21.77 5.74 38.67
N THR A 145 22.49 4.70 39.12
CA THR A 145 23.91 4.54 38.80
C THR A 145 24.10 3.89 37.42
N ASN A 146 25.16 4.27 36.70
CA ASN A 146 25.49 3.71 35.41
C ASN A 146 25.61 2.17 35.45
N SER A 147 26.16 1.60 36.53
CA SER A 147 26.29 0.15 36.72
C SER A 147 24.92 -0.57 36.76
N LEU A 148 23.92 0.05 37.42
CA LEU A 148 22.58 -0.50 37.53
C LEU A 148 21.87 -0.44 36.18
N PHE A 149 22.01 0.68 35.44
CA PHE A 149 21.48 0.83 34.09
C PHE A 149 22.04 -0.25 33.14
N GLU A 150 23.37 -0.45 33.12
CA GLU A 150 23.97 -1.49 32.25
C GLU A 150 23.51 -2.91 32.60
N MET A 151 23.25 -3.17 33.90
CA MET A 151 22.73 -4.47 34.31
C MET A 151 21.30 -4.67 33.81
N CYS A 152 20.44 -3.68 33.94
CA CYS A 152 19.07 -3.71 33.44
C CYS A 152 19.04 -3.80 31.89
N LEU A 153 19.91 -3.06 31.19
CA LEU A 153 20.03 -3.12 29.76
C LEU A 153 20.42 -4.53 29.27
N LYS A 154 21.35 -5.21 29.97
CA LYS A 154 21.69 -6.60 29.62
C LYS A 154 20.52 -7.55 29.82
N ILE A 155 19.66 -7.32 30.81
CA ILE A 155 18.43 -8.11 30.96
C ILE A 155 17.52 -7.91 29.76
N VAL A 156 17.29 -6.64 29.34
CA VAL A 156 16.47 -6.33 28.17
C VAL A 156 17.07 -6.93 26.88
N GLN A 157 18.38 -6.92 26.71
CA GLN A 157 19.07 -7.50 25.55
C GLN A 157 18.98 -9.03 25.48
N GLN A 158 18.61 -9.72 26.57
CA GLN A 158 18.39 -11.17 26.61
C GLN A 158 16.96 -11.57 26.28
N LEU A 159 16.03 -10.59 26.14
CA LEU A 159 14.64 -10.85 25.80
C LEU A 159 14.48 -11.23 24.32
N GLU A 160 13.35 -11.85 23.99
CA GLU A 160 12.95 -12.14 22.60
C GLU A 160 12.04 -11.03 22.06
N PRO A 161 12.31 -10.51 20.86
CA PRO A 161 13.29 -10.94 19.86
C PRO A 161 14.73 -10.53 20.19
N VAL A 162 15.67 -11.44 19.92
CA VAL A 162 17.10 -11.23 20.26
C VAL A 162 17.68 -10.05 19.50
N GLY A 163 18.42 -9.19 20.20
CA GLY A 163 19.03 -7.99 19.64
C GLY A 163 18.26 -6.70 19.92
N VAL A 164 17.14 -6.78 20.64
CA VAL A 164 16.42 -5.62 21.16
C VAL A 164 17.26 -4.92 22.22
N GLY A 165 17.11 -3.59 22.37
CA GLY A 165 17.90 -2.78 23.31
C GLY A 165 19.32 -2.51 22.86
N ALA A 166 19.70 -2.80 21.63
CA ALA A 166 20.98 -2.42 21.06
C ALA A 166 21.03 -0.92 20.71
N ARG A 167 22.19 -0.29 20.90
CA ARG A 167 22.42 1.14 20.60
C ARG A 167 22.64 1.39 19.10
N ASN A 168 23.21 0.39 18.42
CA ASN A 168 23.52 0.46 17.00
C ASN A 168 23.46 -0.94 16.33
N LEU A 169 23.49 -0.95 15.01
CA LEU A 169 23.41 -2.18 14.24
C LEU A 169 24.53 -3.17 14.56
N SER A 170 25.75 -2.69 14.81
CA SER A 170 26.90 -3.57 15.14
C SER A 170 26.66 -4.31 16.46
N GLU A 171 26.15 -3.61 17.48
CA GLU A 171 25.81 -4.22 18.77
C GLU A 171 24.68 -5.24 18.64
N CYS A 172 23.63 -4.91 17.90
CA CYS A 172 22.51 -5.81 17.63
C CYS A 172 22.97 -7.12 17.02
N LEU A 173 23.80 -7.07 15.97
CA LEU A 173 24.33 -8.25 15.32
C LEU A 173 25.25 -9.07 16.26
N ILE A 174 26.05 -8.42 17.09
CA ILE A 174 26.93 -9.10 18.06
C ILE A 174 26.08 -9.83 19.12
N ILE A 175 25.03 -9.21 19.64
CA ILE A 175 24.11 -9.83 20.61
C ILE A 175 23.47 -11.08 19.98
N GLN A 176 22.98 -10.99 18.76
CA GLN A 176 22.40 -12.14 18.05
C GLN A 176 23.40 -13.25 17.81
N MET A 177 24.64 -12.92 17.41
CA MET A 177 25.69 -13.90 17.20
C MET A 177 26.03 -14.66 18.49
N ARG A 178 26.14 -13.96 19.61
CA ARG A 178 26.40 -14.57 20.91
C ARG A 178 25.27 -15.50 21.35
N ASN A 179 24.02 -15.07 21.14
CA ASN A 179 22.87 -15.91 21.45
C ASN A 179 22.81 -17.21 20.59
N LEU A 180 23.23 -17.11 19.31
CA LEU A 180 23.35 -18.28 18.42
C LEU A 180 24.57 -19.16 18.70
N GLY A 181 25.39 -18.82 19.69
CA GLY A 181 26.62 -19.57 20.03
C GLY A 181 27.72 -19.46 18.98
N ILE A 182 27.72 -18.40 18.17
CA ILE A 182 28.73 -18.16 17.13
C ILE A 182 29.86 -17.33 17.71
N ASP A 183 30.75 -18.00 18.49
CA ASP A 183 31.92 -17.36 19.07
C ASP A 183 33.06 -17.27 18.06
N ASN A 184 33.07 -16.24 17.25
CA ASN A 184 34.12 -15.98 16.26
C ASN A 184 34.67 -14.56 16.39
N ALA A 185 35.79 -14.39 17.08
CA ALA A 185 36.42 -13.09 17.34
C ALA A 185 36.73 -12.29 16.06
N LEU A 186 37.02 -12.97 14.93
CA LEU A 186 37.22 -12.31 13.63
C LEU A 186 35.88 -11.72 13.12
N LEU A 187 34.78 -12.44 13.28
CA LEU A 187 33.46 -12.00 12.84
C LEU A 187 32.99 -10.79 13.68
N GLU A 188 33.14 -10.83 14.99
CA GLU A 188 32.85 -9.69 15.86
C GLU A 188 33.69 -8.46 15.50
N THR A 189 34.97 -8.63 15.17
CA THR A 189 35.84 -7.52 14.75
C THR A 189 35.40 -6.93 13.41
N ILE A 190 34.99 -7.76 12.46
CA ILE A 190 34.49 -7.31 11.14
C ILE A 190 33.17 -6.55 11.31
N VAL A 191 32.25 -7.06 12.12
CA VAL A 191 30.95 -6.42 12.39
C VAL A 191 31.11 -5.10 13.12
N SER A 192 32.05 -4.99 14.07
CA SER A 192 32.26 -3.76 14.84
C SER A 192 32.95 -2.65 14.04
N LYS A 193 33.88 -2.97 13.12
CA LYS A 193 34.74 -1.98 12.46
C LYS A 193 34.48 -1.78 10.98
N ASP A 194 34.03 -2.81 10.25
CA ASP A 194 34.02 -2.85 8.80
C ASP A 194 32.67 -3.22 8.17
N LEU A 195 31.58 -3.00 8.91
CA LEU A 195 30.23 -3.30 8.45
C LEU A 195 29.89 -2.56 7.13
N GLU A 196 30.38 -1.32 6.98
CA GLU A 196 30.18 -0.56 5.74
C GLU A 196 30.84 -1.17 4.52
N LEU A 197 31.99 -1.84 4.67
CA LEU A 197 32.67 -2.52 3.56
C LEU A 197 31.85 -3.73 3.08
N ILE A 198 31.14 -4.39 4.02
CA ILE A 198 30.20 -5.47 3.69
C ILE A 198 29.02 -4.90 2.87
N GLY A 199 28.42 -3.81 3.33
CA GLY A 199 27.31 -3.16 2.62
C GLY A 199 27.68 -2.65 1.22
N LYS A 200 28.93 -2.25 1.02
CA LYS A 200 29.48 -1.84 -0.29
C LYS A 200 29.97 -3.00 -1.14
N ASN A 201 29.84 -4.27 -0.70
CA ASN A 201 30.34 -5.49 -1.35
C ASN A 201 31.87 -5.48 -1.66
N LYS A 202 32.67 -4.77 -0.85
CA LYS A 202 34.13 -4.66 -1.02
C LYS A 202 34.88 -5.80 -0.35
N TYR A 203 34.52 -7.03 -0.63
CA TYR A 203 35.09 -8.24 -0.01
C TYR A 203 36.61 -8.40 -0.17
N LYS A 204 37.17 -7.89 -1.27
CA LYS A 204 38.61 -7.88 -1.50
C LYS A 204 39.40 -7.02 -0.50
N GLU A 205 38.82 -5.95 -0.01
CA GLU A 205 39.43 -5.09 1.02
C GLU A 205 39.43 -5.80 2.37
N ILE A 206 38.34 -6.49 2.71
CA ILE A 206 38.20 -7.30 3.93
C ILE A 206 39.19 -8.46 3.92
N THR A 207 39.32 -9.20 2.79
CA THR A 207 40.27 -10.33 2.67
C THR A 207 41.71 -9.88 2.84
N LYS A 208 42.10 -8.72 2.30
CA LYS A 208 43.44 -8.14 2.46
C LYS A 208 43.71 -7.68 3.89
N LYS A 209 42.71 -7.01 4.54
CA LYS A 209 42.85 -6.45 5.89
C LYS A 209 43.01 -7.52 6.95
N TYR A 210 42.28 -8.62 6.82
CA TYR A 210 42.26 -9.70 7.81
C TYR A 210 43.03 -10.96 7.41
N ASN A 211 43.72 -10.95 6.27
CA ASN A 211 44.48 -12.10 5.70
C ASN A 211 43.65 -13.39 5.61
N ILE A 212 42.42 -13.31 5.14
CA ILE A 212 41.47 -14.41 5.04
C ILE A 212 41.29 -14.83 3.58
N SER A 213 41.08 -16.13 3.33
CA SER A 213 40.71 -16.59 1.98
C SER A 213 39.32 -16.04 1.58
N MET A 214 39.12 -15.84 0.28
CA MET A 214 37.85 -15.31 -0.25
C MET A 214 36.66 -16.20 0.13
N GLN A 215 36.83 -17.54 0.09
CA GLN A 215 35.76 -18.47 0.48
C GLN A 215 35.37 -18.30 1.95
N LYS A 216 36.37 -18.19 2.85
CA LYS A 216 36.12 -17.98 4.28
C LYS A 216 35.42 -16.65 4.55
N CYS A 217 35.82 -15.59 3.83
CA CYS A 217 35.17 -14.28 3.90
C CYS A 217 33.68 -14.35 3.48
N VAL A 218 33.36 -15.01 2.36
CA VAL A 218 31.99 -15.19 1.88
C VAL A 218 31.16 -15.99 2.87
N ASN A 219 31.71 -17.06 3.48
CA ASN A 219 30.99 -17.83 4.50
C ASN A 219 30.64 -16.98 5.73
N LEU A 220 31.59 -16.17 6.23
CA LEU A 220 31.38 -15.27 7.36
C LEU A 220 30.29 -14.22 7.04
N ILE A 221 30.33 -13.66 5.83
CA ILE A 221 29.31 -12.68 5.40
C ILE A 221 27.93 -13.34 5.24
N ASN A 222 27.87 -14.59 4.78
CA ASN A 222 26.60 -15.31 4.71
C ASN A 222 25.96 -15.50 6.09
N ILE A 223 26.78 -15.76 7.13
CA ILE A 223 26.29 -15.82 8.51
C ILE A 223 25.69 -14.46 8.93
N ILE A 224 26.38 -13.34 8.65
CA ILE A 224 25.86 -12.00 8.96
C ILE A 224 24.52 -11.74 8.23
N LYS A 225 24.36 -12.22 7.00
CA LYS A 225 23.11 -12.05 6.21
C LYS A 225 21.93 -12.86 6.73
N THR A 226 22.14 -13.86 7.57
CA THR A 226 21.06 -14.61 8.21
C THR A 226 20.55 -13.95 9.49
N LEU A 227 21.22 -12.92 10.00
CA LEU A 227 20.84 -12.17 11.17
C LEU A 227 19.82 -11.07 10.82
N GLU A 228 18.94 -10.74 11.78
CA GLU A 228 17.90 -9.74 11.60
C GLU A 228 18.39 -8.34 12.00
N PRO A 229 18.50 -7.38 11.06
CA PRO A 229 18.96 -6.04 11.37
C PRO A 229 17.91 -5.20 12.11
N LYS A 230 16.67 -5.63 12.19
CA LYS A 230 15.53 -4.90 12.77
C LYS A 230 14.67 -5.84 13.61
N PRO A 231 15.13 -6.23 14.80
CA PRO A 231 14.44 -7.23 15.61
C PRO A 231 13.03 -6.81 16.04
N GLY A 232 12.80 -5.51 16.25
CA GLY A 232 11.48 -5.00 16.63
C GLY A 232 10.37 -5.26 15.61
N ARG A 233 10.71 -5.29 14.33
CA ARG A 233 9.73 -5.54 13.26
C ARG A 233 9.21 -6.98 13.19
N VAL A 234 9.89 -7.92 13.78
CA VAL A 234 9.43 -9.32 13.84
C VAL A 234 8.11 -9.43 14.63
N CYS A 235 7.95 -8.58 15.64
CA CYS A 235 6.74 -8.50 16.47
C CYS A 235 5.75 -7.40 16.02
N SER A 236 6.13 -6.55 15.06
CA SER A 236 5.21 -5.55 14.54
C SER A 236 4.27 -6.20 13.54
N ASP A 237 3.07 -6.53 13.98
CA ASP A 237 1.97 -6.73 13.04
C ASP A 237 1.62 -5.37 12.45
N GLU A 238 2.27 -5.01 11.38
CA GLU A 238 1.70 -4.03 10.47
C GLU A 238 0.36 -4.61 10.03
N LYS A 239 -0.74 -4.10 10.61
CA LYS A 239 -2.09 -4.45 10.18
C LYS A 239 -2.13 -4.24 8.68
N SER A 240 -2.13 -5.32 7.93
CA SER A 240 -2.22 -5.27 6.49
C SER A 240 -3.50 -4.50 6.14
N VAL A 241 -3.34 -3.30 5.58
CA VAL A 241 -4.47 -2.50 5.12
C VAL A 241 -5.01 -3.18 3.86
N TYR A 242 -6.12 -3.87 4.00
CA TYR A 242 -6.80 -4.50 2.87
C TYR A 242 -7.43 -3.42 1.99
N ILE A 243 -7.02 -3.36 0.75
CA ILE A 243 -7.58 -2.45 -0.24
C ILE A 243 -8.88 -3.07 -0.76
N GLN A 244 -10.00 -2.40 -0.54
CA GLN A 244 -11.28 -2.78 -1.14
C GLN A 244 -11.40 -2.16 -2.53
N PRO A 245 -11.62 -2.97 -3.58
CA PRO A 245 -11.81 -2.46 -4.94
C PRO A 245 -13.15 -1.75 -5.08
N ASP A 246 -13.17 -0.66 -5.85
CA ASP A 246 -14.40 0.07 -6.21
C ASP A 246 -15.19 -0.67 -7.30
N VAL A 247 -14.48 -1.32 -8.23
CA VAL A 247 -15.04 -1.99 -9.41
C VAL A 247 -14.50 -3.40 -9.51
N VAL A 248 -15.34 -4.32 -9.99
CA VAL A 248 -14.98 -5.70 -10.28
C VAL A 248 -15.10 -5.96 -11.78
N VAL A 249 -14.10 -6.63 -12.34
CA VAL A 249 -14.07 -7.07 -13.74
C VAL A 249 -13.97 -8.58 -13.75
N GLU A 250 -14.99 -9.22 -14.28
CA GLU A 250 -15.05 -10.67 -14.43
C GLU A 250 -15.17 -11.05 -15.91
N LYS A 251 -14.55 -12.15 -16.27
CA LYS A 251 -14.69 -12.73 -17.60
C LYS A 251 -15.80 -13.76 -17.56
N ILE A 252 -16.88 -13.50 -18.31
CA ILE A 252 -17.98 -14.46 -18.49
C ILE A 252 -18.00 -14.83 -19.95
N GLU A 253 -17.78 -16.11 -20.23
CA GLU A 253 -17.58 -16.65 -21.59
C GLU A 253 -16.39 -15.94 -22.27
N ASP A 254 -16.63 -15.11 -23.28
CA ASP A 254 -15.61 -14.34 -24.01
C ASP A 254 -15.71 -12.82 -23.81
N GLU A 255 -16.62 -12.37 -22.92
CA GLU A 255 -16.82 -10.95 -22.64
C GLU A 255 -16.41 -10.59 -21.22
N PHE A 256 -15.89 -9.37 -21.05
CA PHE A 256 -15.57 -8.81 -19.73
C PHE A 256 -16.75 -8.00 -19.21
N ILE A 257 -17.32 -8.45 -18.10
CA ILE A 257 -18.39 -7.73 -17.40
C ILE A 257 -17.77 -6.86 -16.31
N VAL A 258 -18.17 -5.59 -16.30
CA VAL A 258 -17.68 -4.57 -15.35
C VAL A 258 -18.84 -4.09 -14.50
N TYR A 259 -18.74 -4.26 -13.19
CA TYR A 259 -19.75 -3.82 -12.24
C TYR A 259 -19.15 -3.21 -10.99
N MET A 260 -19.95 -2.41 -10.26
CA MET A 260 -19.52 -1.78 -9.00
C MET A 260 -19.53 -2.80 -7.88
N ASN A 261 -18.52 -2.74 -7.01
CA ASN A 261 -18.49 -3.52 -5.78
C ASN A 261 -19.38 -2.85 -4.72
N GLU A 262 -20.61 -3.33 -4.59
CA GLU A 262 -21.61 -2.78 -3.65
C GLU A 262 -21.66 -3.51 -2.30
N SER A 263 -20.82 -4.54 -2.09
CA SER A 263 -20.93 -5.44 -0.94
C SER A 263 -20.89 -4.74 0.42
N ASP A 264 -20.21 -3.58 0.53
CA ASP A 264 -20.08 -2.84 1.80
C ASP A 264 -20.44 -1.34 1.70
N SER A 265 -21.07 -0.91 0.60
CA SER A 265 -21.42 0.49 0.47
C SER A 265 -22.67 0.84 1.28
N LEU A 266 -22.57 1.88 2.12
CA LEU A 266 -23.71 2.44 2.84
C LEU A 266 -24.76 2.90 1.82
N LYS A 267 -25.94 2.27 1.83
CA LYS A 267 -27.08 2.70 0.99
C LYS A 267 -27.83 3.81 1.70
N ILE A 268 -27.77 5.00 1.12
CA ILE A 268 -28.47 6.17 1.66
C ILE A 268 -29.84 6.28 0.99
N ARG A 269 -30.87 6.44 1.81
CA ARG A 269 -32.23 6.76 1.36
C ARG A 269 -32.73 8.02 2.05
N ILE A 270 -33.64 8.70 1.37
CA ILE A 270 -34.33 9.87 1.94
C ILE A 270 -35.61 9.35 2.56
N SER A 271 -35.82 9.66 3.84
CA SER A 271 -37.00 9.24 4.58
C SER A 271 -38.28 9.78 3.92
N ASN A 272 -39.24 8.88 3.69
CA ASN A 272 -40.52 9.26 3.09
C ASN A 272 -41.41 10.05 4.07
N PHE A 273 -41.18 9.87 5.36
CA PHE A 273 -41.93 10.58 6.41
C PHE A 273 -41.86 12.13 6.24
N TYR A 274 -40.66 12.64 5.96
CA TYR A 274 -40.48 14.10 5.80
C TYR A 274 -41.04 14.63 4.47
N LYS A 275 -41.17 13.77 3.44
CA LYS A 275 -41.86 14.16 2.20
C LYS A 275 -43.35 14.35 2.41
N GLU A 276 -43.96 13.60 3.34
CA GLU A 276 -45.37 13.76 3.71
C GLU A 276 -45.62 15.00 4.54
N ILE A 277 -44.68 15.38 5.44
CA ILE A 277 -44.75 16.61 6.22
C ILE A 277 -44.80 17.84 5.32
N LEU A 278 -44.01 17.85 4.23
CA LEU A 278 -44.01 18.96 3.27
C LEU A 278 -45.36 19.12 2.53
N LYS A 279 -46.12 18.04 2.38
CA LYS A 279 -47.46 18.07 1.74
C LYS A 279 -48.58 18.55 2.67
N ASN A 280 -48.35 18.42 3.99
CA ASN A 280 -49.33 18.81 4.98
C ASN A 280 -49.26 20.30 5.29
N SER A 281 -50.42 20.99 5.18
CA SER A 281 -50.54 22.44 5.44
C SER A 281 -50.53 22.83 6.94
N LYS A 282 -50.44 21.87 7.86
CA LYS A 282 -50.53 22.09 9.32
C LYS A 282 -49.23 22.60 9.97
N TYR A 283 -48.11 22.64 9.29
CA TYR A 283 -46.82 23.02 9.87
C TYR A 283 -46.43 24.45 9.49
N ASP A 284 -45.71 25.13 10.40
CA ASP A 284 -45.23 26.50 10.22
C ASP A 284 -44.30 26.63 9.00
N GLU A 285 -44.30 27.81 8.41
CA GLU A 285 -43.54 28.12 7.21
C GLU A 285 -42.01 28.04 7.45
N SER A 286 -41.55 28.37 8.66
CA SER A 286 -40.18 28.24 9.10
C SER A 286 -39.72 26.77 9.11
N THR A 287 -40.54 25.87 9.64
CA THR A 287 -40.29 24.42 9.67
C THR A 287 -40.23 23.82 8.26
N LYS A 288 -41.16 24.27 7.39
CA LYS A 288 -41.17 23.83 5.99
C LYS A 288 -39.91 24.27 5.23
N ASN A 289 -39.44 25.50 5.46
CA ASN A 289 -38.22 26.01 4.82
C ASN A 289 -36.97 25.24 5.28
N PHE A 290 -36.86 24.97 6.59
CA PHE A 290 -35.77 24.14 7.13
C PHE A 290 -35.76 22.73 6.52
N ILE A 291 -36.92 22.05 6.49
CA ILE A 291 -37.01 20.70 5.90
C ILE A 291 -36.66 20.75 4.40
N LYS A 292 -37.08 21.81 3.68
CA LYS A 292 -36.78 21.98 2.26
C LYS A 292 -35.29 22.18 2.00
N GLU A 293 -34.59 22.95 2.82
CA GLU A 293 -33.13 23.12 2.73
C GLU A 293 -32.40 21.79 2.99
N LYS A 294 -32.74 21.09 4.07
CA LYS A 294 -32.15 19.79 4.39
C LYS A 294 -32.48 18.73 3.36
N LEU A 295 -33.68 18.76 2.76
CA LEU A 295 -34.05 17.88 1.65
C LEU A 295 -33.21 18.16 0.37
N ASN A 296 -32.97 19.43 0.08
CA ASN A 296 -32.16 19.83 -1.06
C ASN A 296 -30.70 19.37 -0.87
N SER A 297 -30.13 19.49 0.33
CA SER A 297 -28.81 18.97 0.67
C SER A 297 -28.74 17.44 0.50
N ALA A 298 -29.70 16.71 1.11
CA ALA A 298 -29.79 15.25 1.01
C ALA A 298 -29.93 14.77 -0.45
N THR A 299 -30.81 15.41 -1.24
CA THR A 299 -30.97 15.05 -2.66
C THR A 299 -29.72 15.37 -3.48
N GLY A 300 -29.04 16.47 -3.17
CA GLY A 300 -27.74 16.83 -3.78
C GLY A 300 -26.67 15.79 -3.52
N LEU A 301 -26.56 15.32 -2.27
CA LEU A 301 -25.62 14.28 -1.87
C LEU A 301 -25.88 12.96 -2.62
N VAL A 302 -27.12 12.45 -2.58
CA VAL A 302 -27.51 11.20 -3.25
C VAL A 302 -27.21 11.28 -4.76
N LYS A 303 -27.59 12.37 -5.43
CA LYS A 303 -27.30 12.58 -6.86
C LYS A 303 -25.80 12.62 -7.13
N SER A 304 -25.01 13.22 -6.24
CA SER A 304 -23.55 13.29 -6.40
C SER A 304 -22.90 11.92 -6.26
N ILE A 305 -23.39 11.07 -5.35
CA ILE A 305 -22.94 9.68 -5.19
C ILE A 305 -23.31 8.84 -6.41
N GLU A 306 -24.53 8.96 -6.91
CA GLU A 306 -24.97 8.25 -8.14
C GLU A 306 -24.17 8.69 -9.37
N SER A 307 -23.93 9.99 -9.52
CA SER A 307 -23.08 10.53 -10.58
C SER A 307 -21.66 10.00 -10.50
N ARG A 308 -21.07 9.93 -9.29
CA ARG A 308 -19.76 9.32 -9.06
C ARG A 308 -19.75 7.87 -9.51
N LYS A 309 -20.71 7.04 -9.06
CA LYS A 309 -20.83 5.63 -9.45
C LYS A 309 -20.90 5.47 -10.97
N SER A 310 -21.76 6.24 -11.61
CA SER A 310 -21.91 6.22 -13.08
C SER A 310 -20.62 6.61 -13.81
N THR A 311 -19.93 7.65 -13.32
CA THR A 311 -18.68 8.13 -13.92
C THR A 311 -17.57 7.10 -13.78
N ILE A 312 -17.36 6.53 -12.60
CA ILE A 312 -16.34 5.50 -12.36
C ILE A 312 -16.60 4.26 -13.20
N LEU A 313 -17.87 3.82 -13.29
CA LEU A 313 -18.25 2.67 -14.11
C LEU A 313 -18.01 2.89 -15.62
N LYS A 314 -18.31 4.09 -16.15
CA LYS A 314 -18.02 4.45 -17.53
C LYS A 314 -16.52 4.44 -17.81
N ILE A 315 -15.72 5.02 -16.92
CA ILE A 315 -14.26 5.02 -17.04
C ILE A 315 -13.72 3.57 -17.02
N ALA A 316 -14.18 2.74 -16.09
CA ALA A 316 -13.77 1.35 -15.99
C ALA A 316 -14.09 0.55 -17.26
N LYS A 317 -15.30 0.68 -17.79
CA LYS A 317 -15.71 0.04 -19.05
C LYS A 317 -14.82 0.46 -20.23
N GLU A 318 -14.49 1.74 -20.33
CA GLU A 318 -13.64 2.23 -21.41
C GLU A 318 -12.17 1.77 -21.25
N ILE A 319 -11.66 1.67 -20.00
CA ILE A 319 -10.36 1.06 -19.73
C ILE A 319 -10.35 -0.41 -20.17
N VAL A 320 -11.34 -1.21 -19.80
CA VAL A 320 -11.43 -2.63 -20.16
C VAL A 320 -11.51 -2.81 -21.67
N LYS A 321 -12.28 -1.98 -22.35
CA LYS A 321 -12.41 -2.00 -23.81
C LYS A 321 -11.07 -1.73 -24.53
N ASN A 322 -10.29 -0.76 -24.05
CA ASN A 322 -9.00 -0.39 -24.64
C ASN A 322 -7.87 -1.36 -24.26
N GLN A 323 -7.97 -2.02 -23.10
CA GLN A 323 -6.95 -2.90 -22.55
C GLN A 323 -7.31 -4.39 -22.62
N LYS A 324 -8.12 -4.81 -23.60
CA LYS A 324 -8.54 -6.22 -23.75
C LYS A 324 -7.38 -7.22 -23.69
N ASP A 325 -6.25 -6.91 -24.34
CA ASP A 325 -5.07 -7.78 -24.35
C ASP A 325 -4.48 -7.99 -22.95
N PHE A 326 -4.54 -6.96 -22.08
CA PHE A 326 -4.14 -7.08 -20.68
C PHE A 326 -5.06 -8.06 -19.91
N PHE A 327 -6.38 -7.90 -20.07
CA PHE A 327 -7.36 -8.74 -19.38
C PHE A 327 -7.37 -10.19 -19.86
N ASP A 328 -6.94 -10.46 -21.10
CA ASP A 328 -6.85 -11.82 -21.67
C ASP A 328 -5.50 -12.49 -21.37
N LYS A 329 -4.38 -11.75 -21.54
CA LYS A 329 -3.01 -12.30 -21.56
C LYS A 329 -2.15 -11.86 -20.39
N GLY A 330 -2.65 -10.94 -19.54
CA GLY A 330 -1.97 -10.44 -18.35
C GLY A 330 -1.10 -9.21 -18.58
N GLU A 331 -0.38 -8.83 -17.54
CA GLU A 331 0.33 -7.56 -17.41
C GLU A 331 1.35 -7.23 -18.51
N LYS A 332 1.90 -8.24 -19.19
CA LYS A 332 2.89 -8.04 -20.26
C LYS A 332 2.31 -7.32 -21.48
N TYR A 333 1.00 -7.40 -21.66
CA TYR A 333 0.29 -6.91 -22.84
C TYR A 333 -0.45 -5.60 -22.60
N ILE A 334 -0.05 -4.84 -21.56
CA ILE A 334 -0.62 -3.53 -21.30
C ILE A 334 -0.25 -2.53 -22.39
N LYS A 335 -1.26 -1.91 -23.00
CA LYS A 335 -1.10 -0.89 -24.03
C LYS A 335 -0.97 0.48 -23.39
N PRO A 336 -0.14 1.39 -23.93
CA PRO A 336 -0.08 2.76 -23.45
C PRO A 336 -1.41 3.48 -23.74
N MET A 337 -1.92 4.22 -22.76
CA MET A 337 -3.19 4.93 -22.84
C MET A 337 -3.08 6.27 -22.11
N LYS A 338 -3.60 7.33 -22.72
CA LYS A 338 -3.63 8.67 -22.14
C LYS A 338 -5.00 8.99 -21.56
N MET A 339 -5.05 9.74 -20.47
CA MET A 339 -6.33 10.20 -19.88
C MET A 339 -7.15 11.03 -20.88
N LYS A 340 -6.48 11.78 -21.76
CA LYS A 340 -7.10 12.59 -22.81
C LYS A 340 -7.90 11.74 -23.81
N ASP A 341 -7.42 10.55 -24.16
CA ASP A 341 -8.09 9.68 -25.11
C ASP A 341 -9.44 9.16 -24.55
N ILE A 342 -9.44 8.76 -23.27
CA ILE A 342 -10.67 8.37 -22.58
C ILE A 342 -11.60 9.57 -22.39
N ALA A 343 -11.06 10.75 -22.09
CA ALA A 343 -11.85 11.96 -21.93
C ALA A 343 -12.63 12.30 -23.21
N GLN A 344 -11.99 12.16 -24.38
CA GLN A 344 -12.63 12.36 -25.68
C GLN A 344 -13.71 11.31 -25.99
N ASN A 345 -13.43 10.02 -25.68
CA ASN A 345 -14.38 8.94 -25.95
C ASN A 345 -15.66 9.01 -25.10
N LEU A 346 -15.55 9.58 -23.89
CA LEU A 346 -16.66 9.68 -22.93
C LEU A 346 -17.31 11.07 -22.87
N ASP A 347 -16.86 12.03 -23.68
CA ASP A 347 -17.27 13.44 -23.63
C ASP A 347 -17.10 14.07 -22.25
N PHE A 348 -16.02 13.70 -21.55
CA PHE A 348 -15.66 14.27 -20.25
C PHE A 348 -14.46 15.20 -20.37
N HIS A 349 -14.36 16.16 -19.45
CA HIS A 349 -13.13 16.94 -19.29
C HIS A 349 -12.02 16.06 -18.68
N GLU A 350 -10.77 16.25 -19.10
CA GLU A 350 -9.62 15.47 -18.60
C GLU A 350 -9.51 15.52 -17.07
N SER A 351 -9.82 16.65 -16.43
CA SER A 351 -9.84 16.77 -14.97
C SER A 351 -10.88 15.85 -14.29
N THR A 352 -12.00 15.54 -14.95
CA THR A 352 -13.02 14.62 -14.43
C THR A 352 -12.49 13.18 -14.46
N ILE A 353 -11.82 12.80 -15.55
CA ILE A 353 -11.16 11.50 -15.65
C ILE A 353 -10.07 11.38 -14.58
N SER A 354 -9.21 12.38 -14.45
CA SER A 354 -8.14 12.38 -13.43
C SER A 354 -8.68 12.20 -12.00
N ARG A 355 -9.78 12.85 -11.63
CA ARG A 355 -10.44 12.66 -10.32
C ARG A 355 -11.10 11.31 -10.19
N GLY A 356 -11.69 10.78 -11.26
CA GLY A 356 -12.32 9.46 -11.28
C GLY A 356 -11.35 8.28 -11.25
N VAL A 357 -10.10 8.51 -11.62
CA VAL A 357 -9.02 7.49 -11.68
C VAL A 357 -8.20 7.47 -10.39
N ASN A 358 -8.01 8.63 -9.74
CA ASN A 358 -7.13 8.77 -8.59
C ASN A 358 -7.69 8.03 -7.37
N ARG A 359 -6.84 7.20 -6.71
CA ARG A 359 -7.19 6.41 -5.53
C ARG A 359 -8.43 5.52 -5.73
N LYS A 360 -8.61 4.99 -6.94
CA LYS A 360 -9.66 4.02 -7.26
C LYS A 360 -9.03 2.71 -7.69
N TYR A 361 -9.62 1.62 -7.25
CA TYR A 361 -9.09 0.27 -7.45
C TYR A 361 -10.08 -0.60 -8.19
N MET A 362 -9.53 -1.47 -9.02
CA MET A 362 -10.28 -2.42 -9.83
C MET A 362 -9.80 -3.83 -9.51
N LEU A 363 -10.70 -4.73 -9.18
CA LEU A 363 -10.42 -6.16 -9.10
C LEU A 363 -10.46 -6.74 -10.51
N THR A 364 -9.37 -7.34 -10.92
CA THR A 364 -9.22 -8.01 -12.22
C THR A 364 -8.94 -9.50 -12.02
N PRO A 365 -9.04 -10.36 -13.02
CA PRO A 365 -8.67 -11.78 -12.91
C PRO A 365 -7.22 -12.01 -12.47
N PHE A 366 -6.34 -11.02 -12.64
CA PHE A 366 -4.92 -11.09 -12.28
C PHE A 366 -4.60 -10.44 -10.92
N GLY A 367 -5.58 -9.85 -10.24
CA GLY A 367 -5.41 -9.16 -8.95
C GLY A 367 -6.02 -7.76 -8.92
N ILE A 368 -5.74 -7.03 -7.84
CA ILE A 368 -6.24 -5.67 -7.62
C ILE A 368 -5.24 -4.67 -8.21
N TYR A 369 -5.73 -3.79 -9.08
CA TYR A 369 -4.94 -2.73 -9.70
C TYR A 369 -5.58 -1.37 -9.49
N GLU A 370 -4.75 -0.35 -9.25
CA GLU A 370 -5.22 1.04 -9.28
C GLU A 370 -5.58 1.43 -10.72
N PHE A 371 -6.65 2.20 -10.93
CA PHE A 371 -7.02 2.70 -12.26
C PHE A 371 -5.88 3.44 -12.95
N LYS A 372 -5.09 4.19 -12.15
CA LYS A 372 -3.94 4.94 -12.63
C LYS A 372 -2.87 4.06 -13.29
N TYR A 373 -2.78 2.79 -12.91
CA TYR A 373 -1.83 1.82 -13.47
C TYR A 373 -1.99 1.65 -14.99
N PHE A 374 -3.21 1.75 -15.50
CA PHE A 374 -3.52 1.61 -16.93
C PHE A 374 -3.14 2.83 -17.77
N PHE A 375 -2.87 3.98 -17.12
CA PHE A 375 -2.47 5.21 -17.79
C PHE A 375 -0.94 5.35 -17.76
N SER A 376 -0.29 4.65 -18.64
CA SER A 376 1.16 4.68 -18.79
C SER A 376 1.60 5.48 -20.00
N SER A 377 2.76 6.15 -19.89
CA SER A 377 3.37 6.84 -21.02
C SER A 377 3.82 5.86 -22.08
N ALA A 378 3.55 6.21 -23.34
CA ALA A 378 4.05 5.49 -24.49
C ALA A 378 5.53 5.77 -24.72
N LEU A 379 6.32 4.74 -25.05
CA LEU A 379 7.66 4.86 -25.60
C LEU A 379 7.64 4.30 -27.03
N GLU A 380 8.30 4.99 -27.93
CA GLU A 380 8.38 4.61 -29.34
C GLU A 380 9.20 3.31 -29.47
N THR A 381 8.66 2.36 -30.24
CA THR A 381 9.36 1.14 -30.61
C THR A 381 9.56 1.12 -32.14
N ASN A 382 10.57 0.39 -32.61
CA ASN A 382 10.89 0.29 -34.04
C ASN A 382 9.82 -0.45 -34.87
N TYR A 383 8.87 -1.11 -34.22
CA TYR A 383 7.73 -1.75 -34.85
C TYR A 383 6.50 -1.01 -34.37
N ASP A 384 5.71 -0.40 -35.16
CA ASP A 384 4.47 0.38 -34.95
C ASP A 384 3.66 0.11 -33.65
N ASN A 385 4.22 -0.66 -32.73
CA ASN A 385 3.67 -0.99 -31.42
C ASN A 385 4.27 -0.09 -30.34
N LEU A 386 3.44 0.76 -29.77
CA LEU A 386 3.80 1.57 -28.60
C LEU A 386 3.94 0.65 -27.36
N ALA A 387 5.14 0.58 -26.78
CA ALA A 387 5.34 -0.15 -25.54
C ALA A 387 5.07 0.74 -24.31
N SER A 388 4.37 0.21 -23.32
CA SER A 388 4.11 0.94 -22.08
C SER A 388 5.35 0.94 -21.17
N SER A 389 5.53 2.01 -20.39
CA SER A 389 6.62 2.08 -19.41
C SER A 389 6.58 0.93 -18.39
N VAL A 390 5.39 0.40 -18.11
CA VAL A 390 5.18 -0.73 -17.18
C VAL A 390 5.68 -2.03 -17.79
N SER A 391 5.38 -2.32 -19.04
CA SER A 391 5.85 -3.53 -19.72
C SER A 391 7.38 -3.54 -19.84
N ILE A 392 7.98 -2.38 -20.09
CA ILE A 392 9.44 -2.24 -20.15
C ILE A 392 10.10 -2.48 -18.79
N LYS A 393 9.58 -1.91 -17.72
CA LYS A 393 10.07 -2.16 -16.36
C LYS A 393 10.05 -3.65 -16.02
N ARG A 394 9.00 -4.35 -16.42
CA ARG A 394 8.89 -5.79 -16.21
C ARG A 394 9.90 -6.59 -17.04
N MET A 395 10.12 -6.22 -18.30
CA MET A 395 11.16 -6.85 -19.15
C MET A 395 12.57 -6.64 -18.54
N ILE A 396 12.86 -5.45 -18.01
CA ILE A 396 14.11 -5.19 -17.29
C ILE A 396 14.22 -6.11 -16.07
N GLN A 397 13.16 -6.25 -15.28
CA GLN A 397 13.13 -7.11 -14.11
C GLN A 397 13.32 -8.59 -14.46
N GLU A 398 12.69 -9.09 -15.52
CA GLU A 398 12.84 -10.46 -16.02
C GLU A 398 14.27 -10.70 -16.53
N THR A 399 14.84 -9.74 -17.27
CA THR A 399 16.22 -9.83 -17.79
C THR A 399 17.22 -9.88 -16.64
N ILE A 400 17.01 -9.09 -15.58
CA ILE A 400 17.87 -9.09 -14.40
C ILE A 400 17.68 -10.38 -13.57
N LYS A 401 16.46 -10.91 -13.45
CA LYS A 401 16.20 -12.18 -12.76
C LYS A 401 16.88 -13.37 -13.45
N SER A 402 17.01 -13.33 -14.78
CA SER A 402 17.67 -14.38 -15.57
C SER A 402 19.18 -14.18 -15.73
N GLU A 403 19.77 -13.09 -15.21
CA GLU A 403 21.19 -12.80 -15.35
C GLU A 403 22.09 -13.75 -14.54
N ASN A 404 23.33 -13.92 -14.98
CA ASN A 404 24.34 -14.62 -14.21
C ASN A 404 24.84 -13.75 -13.03
N LYS A 405 24.55 -14.15 -11.81
CA LYS A 405 24.91 -13.42 -10.58
C LYS A 405 26.43 -13.16 -10.42
N LYS A 406 27.30 -13.98 -11.05
CA LYS A 406 28.74 -13.76 -11.05
C LYS A 406 29.20 -12.70 -12.05
N LYS A 407 28.41 -12.49 -13.13
CA LYS A 407 28.67 -11.47 -14.17
C LYS A 407 27.37 -10.73 -14.47
N PRO A 408 26.89 -9.87 -13.58
CA PRO A 408 25.63 -9.16 -13.77
C PRO A 408 25.70 -8.20 -14.95
N LEU A 409 24.60 -8.07 -15.69
CA LEU A 409 24.48 -7.22 -16.87
C LEU A 409 24.57 -5.73 -16.49
N SER A 410 25.35 -4.98 -17.27
CA SER A 410 25.35 -3.52 -17.14
C SER A 410 24.09 -2.91 -17.77
N ASP A 411 23.74 -1.68 -17.37
CA ASP A 411 22.60 -0.95 -17.94
C ASP A 411 22.73 -0.78 -19.47
N ASP A 412 23.96 -0.72 -19.99
CA ASP A 412 24.26 -0.66 -21.41
C ASP A 412 24.00 -2.01 -22.13
N GLN A 413 24.32 -3.13 -21.49
CA GLN A 413 24.03 -4.45 -22.02
C GLN A 413 22.54 -4.75 -22.03
N ILE A 414 21.82 -4.32 -20.97
CA ILE A 414 20.37 -4.43 -20.90
C ILE A 414 19.72 -3.58 -22.02
N SER A 415 20.25 -2.37 -22.29
CA SER A 415 19.81 -1.53 -23.41
C SER A 415 19.95 -2.26 -24.76
N LYS A 416 21.10 -2.90 -25.00
CA LYS A 416 21.32 -3.67 -26.23
C LYS A 416 20.35 -4.83 -26.38
N ILE A 417 20.14 -5.63 -25.32
CA ILE A 417 19.20 -6.75 -25.32
C ILE A 417 17.76 -6.29 -25.62
N LEU A 418 17.33 -5.15 -25.06
CA LEU A 418 16.00 -4.63 -25.32
C LEU A 418 15.88 -4.01 -26.73
N ASN A 419 16.94 -3.37 -27.21
CA ASN A 419 16.98 -2.85 -28.59
C ASN A 419 16.93 -3.99 -29.62
N ASP A 420 17.61 -5.12 -29.37
CA ASP A 420 17.53 -6.32 -30.23
C ASP A 420 16.13 -6.94 -30.24
N ARG A 421 15.34 -6.71 -29.18
CA ARG A 421 13.91 -7.09 -29.12
C ARG A 421 12.98 -6.02 -29.75
N GLY A 422 13.53 -4.99 -30.39
CA GLY A 422 12.78 -3.97 -31.11
C GLY A 422 12.34 -2.77 -30.24
N ILE A 423 12.78 -2.68 -28.98
CA ILE A 423 12.41 -1.60 -28.07
C ILE A 423 13.57 -0.61 -27.94
N ASN A 424 13.46 0.55 -28.56
CA ASN A 424 14.53 1.54 -28.58
C ASN A 424 14.58 2.34 -27.26
N ILE A 425 15.53 1.98 -26.37
CA ILE A 425 15.62 2.60 -25.03
C ILE A 425 17.06 3.02 -24.75
N ALA A 426 17.21 4.26 -24.31
CA ALA A 426 18.50 4.80 -23.89
C ALA A 426 18.94 4.22 -22.53
N ARG A 427 20.28 4.03 -22.36
CA ARG A 427 20.88 3.58 -21.10
C ARG A 427 20.42 4.38 -19.87
N ARG A 428 20.25 5.72 -19.99
CA ARG A 428 19.81 6.57 -18.88
C ARG A 428 18.39 6.21 -18.41
N THR A 429 17.50 5.90 -19.35
CA THR A 429 16.12 5.49 -19.05
C THR A 429 16.08 4.14 -18.34
N ILE A 430 16.96 3.19 -18.74
CA ILE A 430 17.09 1.88 -18.07
C ILE A 430 17.59 2.06 -16.65
N ALA A 431 18.62 2.88 -16.44
CA ALA A 431 19.13 3.18 -15.11
C ALA A 431 18.03 3.76 -14.21
N LYS A 432 17.23 4.73 -14.73
CA LYS A 432 16.10 5.31 -14.02
C LYS A 432 15.04 4.23 -13.65
N TYR A 433 14.62 3.41 -14.60
CA TYR A 433 13.63 2.37 -14.35
C TYR A 433 14.14 1.28 -13.40
N ARG A 434 15.42 0.92 -13.48
CA ARG A 434 16.05 -0.01 -12.52
C ARG A 434 16.04 0.57 -11.11
N GLU A 435 16.34 1.85 -10.93
CA GLU A 435 16.30 2.54 -9.64
C GLU A 435 14.88 2.65 -9.09
N GLU A 436 13.92 2.97 -9.92
CA GLU A 436 12.49 2.97 -9.55
C GLU A 436 11.98 1.58 -9.12
N LEU A 437 12.57 0.50 -9.64
CA LEU A 437 12.31 -0.88 -9.22
C LEU A 437 13.10 -1.29 -7.96
N GLY A 438 13.90 -0.41 -7.37
CA GLY A 438 14.74 -0.71 -6.22
C GLY A 438 15.90 -1.68 -6.51
N ILE A 439 16.23 -1.91 -7.79
CA ILE A 439 17.27 -2.86 -8.18
C ILE A 439 18.64 -2.17 -8.19
N LEU A 440 19.61 -2.75 -7.50
CA LEU A 440 20.95 -2.21 -7.36
C LEU A 440 21.71 -2.22 -8.70
N SER A 441 22.76 -1.38 -8.83
CA SER A 441 23.65 -1.34 -10.00
C SER A 441 24.40 -2.68 -10.19
N SER A 442 24.87 -2.97 -11.40
CA SER A 442 25.60 -4.22 -11.73
C SER A 442 26.78 -4.49 -10.80
N SER A 443 27.53 -3.45 -10.39
CA SER A 443 28.63 -3.58 -9.44
C SER A 443 28.18 -4.05 -8.05
N LYS A 444 27.04 -3.61 -7.58
CA LYS A 444 26.47 -3.98 -6.27
C LYS A 444 25.72 -5.32 -6.31
N ARG A 445 25.22 -5.75 -7.49
CA ARG A 445 24.57 -7.05 -7.67
C ARG A 445 25.53 -8.22 -7.82
N LYS A 446 26.81 -7.95 -8.08
CA LYS A 446 27.82 -9.00 -8.30
C LYS A 446 27.99 -9.86 -7.05
N GLN A 447 27.78 -11.17 -7.21
CA GLN A 447 28.06 -12.19 -6.21
C GLN A 447 29.40 -12.88 -6.55
N TYR A 448 30.18 -13.22 -5.53
CA TYR A 448 31.53 -13.80 -5.65
C TYR A 448 31.53 -15.29 -5.38
#